data_5694becf0a3139c9edbe9f3d30467b2a
#
_entry.id   5694becf0a3139c9edbe9f3d30467b2a
#
_cell.length_a   1.000
_cell.length_b   1.000
_cell.length_c   1.000
_cell.angle_alpha   90.00
_cell.angle_beta   90.00
_cell.angle_gamma   90.00
#
_symmetry.space_group_name_H-M   'P 1'
#
loop_
_entity.id
_entity.type
_entity.pdbx_description
1 polymer ?
#
loop_
_entity_poly.entity_id
_entity_poly.type
_entity_poly.pdbx_seq_one_letter_code
_entity_poly.pdbx_strand_id
1 'polypeptide(L)'
;MPIADVSPGVSIAYETFGDPGDPAVLLVMGLGAQMLGWDEALCQELAGRGRYVIRYDNRDCGLSTRFDEHPVDVGQFMALVGAGEIAAASALVPYTIQEMADDGLNLLTALGIERAHVVGSSVGGMLAQVMAISRPERVLTLTSMMSSTGEPQYGKATPEAQAAIAAPRPADREGFIAAAERDLVWASRRYGDPAVLRDLAARSYDRAYYPAGVGHQLGAVTLGGSRADALRELKVPTLVIHGLDDTLIDPSGGKRTAELVPGAKLLLLPDMGHDRPRPLWPQLIGAIEAHTA
;
A
#
# COMPACT_ATOMS: atom_id res chain seq x y z
N MET A 1 0.94 14.57 16.02
CA MET A 1 0.78 14.12 14.63
C MET A 1 -0.43 14.82 14.06
N PRO A 2 -0.33 15.42 12.89
CA PRO A 2 -1.46 16.09 12.24
C PRO A 2 -2.50 15.09 11.73
N ILE A 3 -3.76 15.54 11.71
CA ILE A 3 -4.93 14.80 11.21
C ILE A 3 -5.70 15.77 10.30
N ALA A 4 -6.18 15.29 9.18
CA ALA A 4 -7.00 16.04 8.22
C ALA A 4 -8.35 15.35 8.00
N ASP A 5 -9.43 16.11 8.03
CA ASP A 5 -10.75 15.63 7.60
C ASP A 5 -10.78 15.55 6.08
N VAL A 6 -11.02 14.35 5.55
CA VAL A 6 -10.95 14.08 4.10
C VAL A 6 -12.32 13.83 3.49
N SER A 7 -13.29 13.39 4.30
CA SER A 7 -14.69 13.25 3.92
C SER A 7 -15.58 13.26 5.17
N PRO A 8 -16.90 13.38 5.07
CA PRO A 8 -17.79 13.32 6.22
C PRO A 8 -17.56 12.07 7.07
N GLY A 9 -17.12 12.28 8.32
CA GLY A 9 -16.85 11.20 9.27
C GLY A 9 -15.52 10.47 9.07
N VAL A 10 -14.67 10.90 8.13
CA VAL A 10 -13.36 10.28 7.88
C VAL A 10 -12.24 11.30 8.03
N SER A 11 -11.34 11.02 8.97
CA SER A 11 -10.14 11.80 9.24
C SER A 11 -8.91 10.91 9.04
N ILE A 12 -7.87 11.46 8.40
CA ILE A 12 -6.63 10.75 8.04
C ILE A 12 -5.45 11.35 8.79
N ALA A 13 -4.73 10.50 9.51
CA ALA A 13 -3.46 10.86 10.16
C ALA A 13 -2.31 10.83 9.14
N TYR A 14 -1.47 11.85 9.14
CA TYR A 14 -0.38 11.98 8.17
C TYR A 14 0.86 12.61 8.78
N GLU A 15 1.97 12.54 8.04
CA GLU A 15 3.22 13.24 8.29
C GLU A 15 3.78 13.79 6.99
N THR A 16 4.57 14.85 7.09
CA THR A 16 5.21 15.49 5.93
C THR A 16 6.69 15.71 6.16
N PHE A 17 7.46 15.67 5.08
CA PHE A 17 8.90 15.91 5.07
C PHE A 17 9.25 16.79 3.88
N GLY A 18 10.24 17.68 4.04
CA GLY A 18 10.67 18.61 3.00
C GLY A 18 9.92 19.93 3.00
N ASP A 19 10.14 20.71 1.95
CA ASP A 19 9.54 22.04 1.79
C ASP A 19 8.16 21.91 1.12
N PRO A 20 7.08 22.51 1.66
CA PRO A 20 5.78 22.52 1.01
C PRO A 20 5.75 23.16 -0.38
N GLY A 21 6.76 23.94 -0.75
CA GLY A 21 6.94 24.51 -2.08
C GLY A 21 7.49 23.55 -3.13
N ASP A 22 8.03 22.40 -2.71
CA ASP A 22 8.55 21.36 -3.60
C ASP A 22 7.43 20.51 -4.21
N PRO A 23 7.68 19.82 -5.34
CA PRO A 23 6.74 18.86 -5.92
C PRO A 23 6.32 17.77 -4.91
N ALA A 24 4.99 17.62 -4.72
CA ALA A 24 4.44 16.70 -3.74
C ALA A 24 4.55 15.24 -4.17
N VAL A 25 4.96 14.37 -3.23
CA VAL A 25 4.98 12.91 -3.38
C VAL A 25 4.11 12.29 -2.28
N LEU A 26 3.00 11.66 -2.67
CA LEU A 26 2.11 10.94 -1.76
C LEU A 26 2.54 9.47 -1.67
N LEU A 27 2.88 9.02 -0.47
CA LEU A 27 3.29 7.65 -0.19
C LEU A 27 2.11 6.85 0.40
N VAL A 28 1.64 5.84 -0.35
CA VAL A 28 0.47 5.02 0.01
C VAL A 28 0.92 3.65 0.51
N MET A 29 0.55 3.32 1.74
CA MET A 29 0.97 2.07 2.40
C MET A 29 0.05 0.89 2.06
N GLY A 30 0.54 -0.35 2.29
CA GLY A 30 -0.15 -1.61 2.03
C GLY A 30 -1.18 -2.00 3.10
N LEU A 31 -1.74 -3.20 2.95
CA LEU A 31 -2.79 -3.78 3.79
C LEU A 31 -2.42 -3.76 5.27
N GLY A 32 -3.25 -3.12 6.09
CA GLY A 32 -3.12 -3.09 7.55
C GLY A 32 -1.84 -2.46 8.09
N ALA A 33 -0.97 -1.96 7.21
CA ALA A 33 0.29 -1.36 7.60
C ALA A 33 0.15 0.15 7.83
N GLN A 34 0.63 0.61 8.98
CA GLN A 34 0.67 2.03 9.30
C GLN A 34 1.70 2.76 8.42
N MET A 35 1.57 4.08 8.31
CA MET A 35 2.51 4.94 7.58
C MET A 35 3.99 4.72 7.98
N LEU A 36 4.24 4.18 9.18
CA LEU A 36 5.58 3.82 9.66
C LEU A 36 6.29 2.80 8.77
N GLY A 37 5.56 2.05 7.96
CA GLY A 37 6.13 1.15 6.94
C GLY A 37 6.90 1.90 5.85
N TRP A 38 6.61 3.19 5.61
CA TRP A 38 7.50 4.09 4.91
C TRP A 38 8.50 4.65 5.94
N ASP A 39 9.69 4.06 5.99
CA ASP A 39 10.73 4.46 6.95
C ASP A 39 10.98 5.97 6.90
N GLU A 40 11.12 6.59 8.07
CA GLU A 40 11.32 8.04 8.19
C GLU A 40 12.57 8.51 7.46
N ALA A 41 13.68 7.76 7.57
CA ALA A 41 14.92 8.12 6.89
C ALA A 41 14.78 8.03 5.36
N LEU A 42 13.98 7.08 4.83
CA LEU A 42 13.67 7.03 3.41
C LEU A 42 12.85 8.26 2.97
N CYS A 43 11.87 8.67 3.78
CA CYS A 43 11.09 9.87 3.52
C CYS A 43 11.98 11.14 3.55
N GLN A 44 12.90 11.23 4.51
CA GLN A 44 13.87 12.33 4.62
C GLN A 44 14.84 12.35 3.44
N GLU A 45 15.31 11.19 2.95
CA GLU A 45 16.16 11.12 1.77
C GLU A 45 15.43 11.57 0.50
N LEU A 46 14.16 11.19 0.32
CA LEU A 46 13.34 11.70 -0.80
C LEU A 46 13.13 13.22 -0.68
N ALA A 47 12.84 13.70 0.51
CA ALA A 47 12.70 15.15 0.78
C ALA A 47 14.00 15.91 0.50
N GLY A 48 15.15 15.36 0.88
CA GLY A 48 16.47 15.92 0.57
C GLY A 48 16.78 16.02 -0.92
N ARG A 49 15.97 15.39 -1.77
CA ARG A 49 16.03 15.51 -3.24
C ARG A 49 15.03 16.49 -3.83
N GLY A 50 14.54 17.43 -3.02
CA GLY A 50 13.60 18.47 -3.44
C GLY A 50 12.20 17.91 -3.70
N ARG A 51 11.69 17.10 -2.78
CA ARG A 51 10.31 16.61 -2.81
C ARG A 51 9.59 16.92 -1.49
N TYR A 52 8.34 17.37 -1.58
CA TYR A 52 7.45 17.44 -0.44
C TYR A 52 6.77 16.09 -0.24
N VAL A 53 7.30 15.28 0.68
CA VAL A 53 6.87 13.90 0.91
C VAL A 53 5.76 13.85 1.94
N ILE A 54 4.66 13.18 1.60
CA ILE A 54 3.50 12.97 2.48
C ILE A 54 3.31 11.47 2.65
N ARG A 55 3.35 10.96 3.90
CA ARG A 55 2.93 9.60 4.24
C ARG A 55 1.72 9.66 5.17
N TYR A 56 0.83 8.69 5.06
CA TYR A 56 -0.41 8.69 5.83
C TYR A 56 -0.86 7.27 6.21
N ASP A 57 -1.66 7.17 7.26
CA ASP A 57 -2.38 5.95 7.61
C ASP A 57 -3.65 5.86 6.77
N ASN A 58 -3.85 4.77 6.04
CA ASN A 58 -5.13 4.50 5.39
C ASN A 58 -6.26 4.43 6.44
N ARG A 59 -7.54 4.65 6.04
CA ARG A 59 -8.68 4.36 6.92
C ARG A 59 -8.56 2.96 7.52
N ASP A 60 -9.06 2.77 8.73
CA ASP A 60 -8.93 1.52 9.49
C ASP A 60 -7.48 1.10 9.80
N CYS A 61 -6.57 2.04 9.81
CA CYS A 61 -5.18 1.79 10.14
C CYS A 61 -4.59 2.94 10.97
N GLY A 62 -3.72 2.60 11.89
CA GLY A 62 -3.00 3.58 12.69
C GLY A 62 -3.92 4.53 13.46
N LEU A 63 -3.74 5.82 13.26
CA LEU A 63 -4.50 6.88 13.92
C LEU A 63 -5.59 7.49 13.03
N SER A 64 -5.82 6.95 11.84
CA SER A 64 -6.93 7.33 10.98
C SER A 64 -8.25 6.75 11.47
N THR A 65 -9.37 7.25 10.95
CA THR A 65 -10.72 6.82 11.31
C THR A 65 -10.88 5.30 11.24
N ARG A 66 -11.51 4.72 12.26
CA ARG A 66 -11.83 3.31 12.40
C ARG A 66 -13.33 3.09 12.22
N PHE A 67 -13.69 1.98 11.59
CA PHE A 67 -15.08 1.59 11.33
C PHE A 67 -15.51 0.47 12.30
N ASP A 68 -15.31 0.70 13.61
CA ASP A 68 -15.54 -0.27 14.68
C ASP A 68 -16.98 -0.82 14.72
N GLU A 69 -17.95 -0.05 14.21
CA GLU A 69 -19.39 -0.44 14.20
C GLU A 69 -19.72 -1.49 13.14
N HIS A 70 -18.74 -1.85 12.27
CA HIS A 70 -18.92 -2.77 11.15
C HIS A 70 -17.99 -3.99 11.25
N PRO A 71 -18.16 -4.90 12.22
CA PRO A 71 -17.27 -6.05 12.34
C PRO A 71 -17.38 -6.94 11.08
N VAL A 72 -16.26 -7.32 10.51
CA VAL A 72 -16.18 -8.22 9.34
C VAL A 72 -15.67 -9.59 9.76
N ASP A 73 -16.47 -10.61 9.60
CA ASP A 73 -16.02 -11.99 9.63
C ASP A 73 -15.36 -12.31 8.28
N VAL A 74 -14.01 -12.32 8.28
CA VAL A 74 -13.22 -12.58 7.07
C VAL A 74 -13.50 -13.97 6.50
N GLY A 75 -13.77 -14.97 7.35
CA GLY A 75 -14.09 -16.34 6.90
C GLY A 75 -15.41 -16.37 6.13
N GLN A 76 -16.47 -15.76 6.70
CA GLN A 76 -17.77 -15.62 6.04
C GLN A 76 -17.64 -14.82 4.73
N PHE A 77 -16.91 -13.69 4.77
CA PHE A 77 -16.68 -12.86 3.59
C PHE A 77 -16.03 -13.67 2.47
N MET A 78 -14.94 -14.39 2.74
CA MET A 78 -14.23 -15.18 1.74
C MET A 78 -15.07 -16.34 1.21
N ALA A 79 -15.93 -16.95 2.05
CA ALA A 79 -16.86 -18.00 1.61
C ALA A 79 -17.89 -17.44 0.60
N LEU A 80 -18.46 -16.27 0.85
CA LEU A 80 -19.39 -15.60 -0.07
C LEU A 80 -18.73 -15.24 -1.40
N VAL A 81 -17.51 -14.67 -1.35
CA VAL A 81 -16.73 -14.38 -2.56
C VAL A 81 -16.46 -15.66 -3.36
N GLY A 82 -16.04 -16.73 -2.70
CA GLY A 82 -15.79 -18.03 -3.34
C GLY A 82 -17.04 -18.67 -3.96
N ALA A 83 -18.22 -18.42 -3.39
CA ALA A 83 -19.52 -18.85 -3.92
C ALA A 83 -20.06 -17.94 -5.05
N GLY A 84 -19.39 -16.81 -5.33
CA GLY A 84 -19.86 -15.81 -6.30
C GLY A 84 -20.99 -14.92 -5.79
N GLU A 85 -21.28 -14.96 -4.50
CA GLU A 85 -22.33 -14.15 -3.84
C GLU A 85 -21.81 -12.72 -3.53
N ILE A 86 -21.38 -12.01 -4.59
CA ILE A 86 -20.69 -10.72 -4.47
C ILE A 86 -21.53 -9.65 -3.79
N ALA A 87 -22.84 -9.61 -4.04
CA ALA A 87 -23.72 -8.64 -3.40
C ALA A 87 -23.80 -8.85 -1.88
N ALA A 88 -23.88 -10.11 -1.42
CA ALA A 88 -23.88 -10.45 -0.01
C ALA A 88 -22.51 -10.16 0.63
N ALA A 89 -21.41 -10.49 -0.05
CA ALA A 89 -20.07 -10.15 0.40
C ALA A 89 -19.88 -8.63 0.55
N SER A 90 -20.36 -7.85 -0.43
CA SER A 90 -20.27 -6.38 -0.42
C SER A 90 -21.03 -5.74 0.74
N ALA A 91 -22.13 -6.33 1.17
CA ALA A 91 -22.90 -5.84 2.32
C ALA A 91 -22.17 -5.98 3.67
N LEU A 92 -21.11 -6.80 3.74
CA LEU A 92 -20.30 -6.98 4.95
C LEU A 92 -19.15 -5.96 5.06
N VAL A 93 -18.82 -5.24 4.00
CA VAL A 93 -17.64 -4.35 3.97
C VAL A 93 -18.08 -2.89 4.06
N PRO A 94 -17.53 -2.09 4.99
CA PRO A 94 -18.03 -0.74 5.25
C PRO A 94 -17.66 0.30 4.17
N TYR A 95 -16.74 -0.02 3.28
CA TYR A 95 -16.28 0.89 2.22
C TYR A 95 -15.64 0.13 1.05
N THR A 96 -15.38 0.83 -0.02
CA THR A 96 -14.81 0.34 -1.28
C THR A 96 -13.32 0.72 -1.41
N ILE A 97 -12.60 0.07 -2.33
CA ILE A 97 -11.24 0.47 -2.71
C ILE A 97 -11.21 1.89 -3.30
N GLN A 98 -12.28 2.33 -3.95
CA GLN A 98 -12.39 3.70 -4.49
C GLN A 98 -12.41 4.72 -3.36
N GLU A 99 -13.19 4.49 -2.29
CA GLU A 99 -13.23 5.40 -1.14
C GLU A 99 -11.88 5.46 -0.41
N MET A 100 -11.14 4.35 -0.33
CA MET A 100 -9.76 4.36 0.19
C MET A 100 -8.81 5.19 -0.69
N ALA A 101 -8.96 5.11 -2.00
CA ALA A 101 -8.17 5.91 -2.93
C ALA A 101 -8.54 7.40 -2.85
N ASP A 102 -9.83 7.70 -2.73
CA ASP A 102 -10.34 9.07 -2.58
C ASP A 102 -9.82 9.74 -1.29
N ASP A 103 -9.61 8.98 -0.20
CA ASP A 103 -9.00 9.52 1.02
C ASP A 103 -7.64 10.15 0.78
N GLY A 104 -6.76 9.47 0.03
CA GLY A 104 -5.44 10.00 -0.29
C GLY A 104 -5.51 11.26 -1.16
N LEU A 105 -6.42 11.29 -2.15
CA LEU A 105 -6.63 12.48 -2.98
C LEU A 105 -7.26 13.64 -2.20
N ASN A 106 -8.18 13.35 -1.29
CA ASN A 106 -8.82 14.34 -0.44
C ASN A 106 -7.85 14.87 0.63
N LEU A 107 -6.91 14.03 1.12
CA LEU A 107 -5.82 14.49 1.96
C LEU A 107 -4.97 15.55 1.23
N LEU A 108 -4.61 15.31 -0.04
CA LEU A 108 -3.92 16.32 -0.85
C LEU A 108 -4.73 17.63 -0.95
N THR A 109 -6.06 17.51 -1.13
CA THR A 109 -6.94 18.68 -1.18
C THR A 109 -6.96 19.43 0.15
N ALA A 110 -7.02 18.74 1.28
CA ALA A 110 -6.97 19.35 2.62
C ALA A 110 -5.64 20.05 2.90
N LEU A 111 -4.56 19.61 2.24
CA LEU A 111 -3.23 20.22 2.29
C LEU A 111 -3.03 21.37 1.26
N GLY A 112 -4.05 21.67 0.45
CA GLY A 112 -3.95 22.67 -0.61
C GLY A 112 -3.15 22.23 -1.84
N ILE A 113 -2.94 20.91 -2.02
CA ILE A 113 -2.16 20.33 -3.11
C ILE A 113 -3.10 19.87 -4.21
N GLU A 114 -3.00 20.51 -5.37
CA GLU A 114 -3.85 20.18 -6.52
C GLU A 114 -3.43 18.85 -7.18
N ARG A 115 -2.13 18.62 -7.34
CA ARG A 115 -1.57 17.45 -8.03
C ARG A 115 -0.35 16.92 -7.29
N ALA A 116 -0.16 15.60 -7.32
CA ALA A 116 1.01 14.97 -6.71
C ALA A 116 1.52 13.79 -7.53
N HIS A 117 2.78 13.43 -7.32
CA HIS A 117 3.31 12.12 -7.67
C HIS A 117 2.81 11.10 -6.65
N VAL A 118 2.28 9.97 -7.08
CA VAL A 118 1.73 8.95 -6.18
C VAL A 118 2.59 7.69 -6.23
N VAL A 119 3.09 7.29 -5.07
CA VAL A 119 3.93 6.10 -4.89
C VAL A 119 3.22 5.15 -3.94
N GLY A 120 2.74 4.03 -4.45
CA GLY A 120 2.01 3.03 -3.66
C GLY A 120 2.74 1.71 -3.57
N SER A 121 2.73 1.12 -2.37
CA SER A 121 3.35 -0.17 -2.08
C SER A 121 2.30 -1.24 -1.77
N SER A 122 2.37 -2.41 -2.42
CA SER A 122 1.44 -3.52 -2.20
C SER A 122 -0.02 -3.10 -2.49
N VAL A 123 -0.96 -3.25 -1.54
CA VAL A 123 -2.31 -2.67 -1.63
C VAL A 123 -2.25 -1.17 -1.91
N GLY A 124 -1.29 -0.44 -1.35
CA GLY A 124 -1.08 0.97 -1.68
C GLY A 124 -0.80 1.22 -3.16
N GLY A 125 -0.12 0.27 -3.84
CA GLY A 125 0.05 0.30 -5.29
C GLY A 125 -1.27 0.10 -6.05
N MET A 126 -2.18 -0.73 -5.52
CA MET A 126 -3.53 -0.88 -6.06
C MET A 126 -4.34 0.41 -5.89
N LEU A 127 -4.27 1.04 -4.70
CA LEU A 127 -4.89 2.34 -4.43
C LEU A 127 -4.35 3.44 -5.35
N ALA A 128 -3.03 3.49 -5.54
CA ALA A 128 -2.38 4.43 -6.45
C ALA A 128 -2.84 4.24 -7.91
N GLN A 129 -3.04 2.98 -8.35
CA GLN A 129 -3.65 2.68 -9.65
C GLN A 129 -5.09 3.21 -9.73
N VAL A 130 -5.90 2.99 -8.70
CA VAL A 130 -7.29 3.51 -8.64
C VAL A 130 -7.30 5.03 -8.69
N MET A 131 -6.42 5.73 -7.94
CA MET A 131 -6.28 7.19 -7.99
C MET A 131 -5.96 7.66 -9.42
N ALA A 132 -4.97 7.04 -10.08
CA ALA A 132 -4.55 7.41 -11.43
C ALA A 132 -5.61 7.13 -12.49
N ILE A 133 -6.42 6.08 -12.32
CA ILE A 133 -7.52 5.72 -13.22
C ILE A 133 -8.71 6.67 -13.03
N SER A 134 -9.11 6.91 -11.78
CA SER A 134 -10.34 7.67 -11.48
C SER A 134 -10.14 9.19 -11.55
N ARG A 135 -8.93 9.68 -11.27
CA ARG A 135 -8.58 11.10 -11.23
C ARG A 135 -7.21 11.38 -11.87
N PRO A 136 -7.03 11.06 -13.15
CA PRO A 136 -5.73 11.20 -13.83
C PRO A 136 -5.20 12.65 -13.79
N GLU A 137 -6.09 13.63 -13.73
CA GLU A 137 -5.74 15.06 -13.63
C GLU A 137 -5.09 15.41 -12.28
N ARG A 138 -5.27 14.58 -11.24
CA ARG A 138 -4.71 14.78 -9.90
C ARG A 138 -3.35 14.09 -9.72
N VAL A 139 -2.99 13.16 -10.62
CA VAL A 139 -1.79 12.32 -10.49
C VAL A 139 -0.76 12.72 -11.56
N LEU A 140 0.36 13.28 -11.12
CA LEU A 140 1.46 13.66 -12.00
C LEU A 140 2.17 12.45 -12.58
N THR A 141 2.52 11.50 -11.72
CA THR A 141 3.08 10.19 -12.07
C THR A 141 2.59 9.12 -11.11
N LEU A 142 2.48 7.89 -11.59
CA LEU A 142 2.18 6.69 -10.79
C LEU A 142 3.46 5.86 -10.61
N THR A 143 3.79 5.52 -9.36
CA THR A 143 4.75 4.46 -9.06
C THR A 143 4.02 3.32 -8.34
N SER A 144 3.90 2.17 -9.00
CA SER A 144 3.29 0.96 -8.45
C SER A 144 4.39 -0.01 -8.02
N MET A 145 4.55 -0.20 -6.70
CA MET A 145 5.63 -1.00 -6.13
C MET A 145 5.08 -2.29 -5.51
N MET A 146 5.69 -3.45 -5.83
CA MET A 146 5.34 -4.78 -5.30
C MET A 146 3.82 -5.01 -5.26
N SER A 147 3.13 -4.74 -6.37
CA SER A 147 1.67 -4.72 -6.47
C SER A 147 1.17 -5.51 -7.68
N SER A 148 -0.13 -5.56 -7.89
CA SER A 148 -0.76 -6.28 -8.99
C SER A 148 -1.91 -5.51 -9.60
N THR A 149 -2.42 -6.01 -10.73
CA THR A 149 -3.58 -5.47 -11.45
C THR A 149 -4.93 -5.89 -10.85
N GLY A 150 -4.92 -6.84 -9.90
CA GLY A 150 -6.13 -7.50 -9.39
C GLY A 150 -6.62 -8.67 -10.25
N GLU A 151 -5.95 -9.00 -11.35
CA GLU A 151 -6.24 -10.22 -12.12
C GLU A 151 -5.79 -11.46 -11.31
N PRO A 152 -6.65 -12.49 -11.12
CA PRO A 152 -6.37 -13.60 -10.19
C PRO A 152 -5.25 -14.55 -10.65
N GLN A 153 -4.81 -14.46 -11.91
CA GLN A 153 -3.73 -15.30 -12.44
C GLN A 153 -2.34 -14.71 -12.23
N TYR A 154 -2.20 -13.43 -11.85
CA TYR A 154 -0.94 -12.73 -11.66
C TYR A 154 -0.73 -12.30 -10.20
N GLY A 155 0.52 -12.23 -9.78
CA GLY A 155 0.87 -11.80 -8.43
C GLY A 155 0.41 -12.77 -7.35
N LYS A 156 0.46 -14.08 -7.61
CA LYS A 156 0.04 -15.10 -6.65
C LYS A 156 1.07 -15.27 -5.55
N ALA A 157 0.58 -15.32 -4.32
CA ALA A 157 1.42 -15.71 -3.20
C ALA A 157 1.81 -17.19 -3.28
N THR A 158 3.03 -17.53 -2.81
CA THR A 158 3.41 -18.92 -2.60
C THR A 158 2.58 -19.55 -1.49
N PRO A 159 2.46 -20.89 -1.42
CA PRO A 159 1.74 -21.56 -0.33
C PRO A 159 2.26 -21.16 1.05
N GLU A 160 3.57 -20.98 1.21
CA GLU A 160 4.20 -20.56 2.47
C GLU A 160 3.83 -19.14 2.84
N ALA A 161 3.82 -18.21 1.88
CA ALA A 161 3.39 -16.82 2.10
C ALA A 161 1.89 -16.75 2.41
N GLN A 162 1.06 -17.55 1.73
CA GLN A 162 -0.38 -17.67 2.03
C GLN A 162 -0.62 -18.16 3.46
N ALA A 163 0.10 -19.18 3.89
CA ALA A 163 0.00 -19.71 5.25
C ALA A 163 0.44 -18.65 6.29
N ALA A 164 1.52 -17.94 6.03
CA ALA A 164 2.04 -16.92 6.94
C ALA A 164 1.11 -15.71 7.09
N ILE A 165 0.51 -15.21 5.99
CA ILE A 165 -0.42 -14.07 6.05
C ILE A 165 -1.77 -14.45 6.66
N ALA A 166 -2.22 -15.70 6.47
CA ALA A 166 -3.46 -16.22 7.06
C ALA A 166 -3.32 -16.57 8.54
N ALA A 167 -2.10 -16.76 9.04
CA ALA A 167 -1.86 -17.14 10.42
C ALA A 167 -2.28 -16.01 11.39
N PRO A 168 -3.11 -16.30 12.42
CA PRO A 168 -3.52 -15.30 13.39
C PRO A 168 -2.32 -14.62 14.05
N ARG A 169 -2.37 -13.31 14.23
CA ARG A 169 -1.39 -12.57 15.02
C ARG A 169 -1.90 -12.50 16.46
N PRO A 170 -1.03 -12.80 17.46
CA PRO A 170 -1.38 -12.63 18.86
C PRO A 170 -1.84 -11.21 19.16
N ALA A 171 -2.78 -11.10 20.12
CA ALA A 171 -3.31 -9.80 20.52
C ALA A 171 -2.42 -9.10 21.55
N ASP A 172 -1.62 -9.86 22.30
CA ASP A 172 -0.66 -9.30 23.23
C ASP A 172 0.59 -8.75 22.50
N ARG A 173 1.21 -7.77 23.14
CA ARG A 173 2.34 -7.04 22.54
C ARG A 173 3.53 -7.94 22.19
N GLU A 174 3.93 -8.81 23.11
CA GLU A 174 5.11 -9.66 22.92
C GLU A 174 4.88 -10.68 21.78
N GLY A 175 3.76 -11.34 21.81
CA GLY A 175 3.36 -12.28 20.77
C GLY A 175 3.21 -11.61 19.40
N PHE A 176 2.63 -10.40 19.34
CA PHE A 176 2.51 -9.63 18.10
C PHE A 176 3.88 -9.31 17.50
N ILE A 177 4.83 -8.85 18.33
CA ILE A 177 6.20 -8.53 17.89
C ILE A 177 6.94 -9.80 17.43
N ALA A 178 6.84 -10.89 18.19
CA ALA A 178 7.44 -12.16 17.79
C ALA A 178 6.87 -12.69 16.47
N ALA A 179 5.55 -12.54 16.28
CA ALA A 179 4.89 -12.99 15.05
C ALA A 179 5.33 -12.19 13.80
N ALA A 180 5.89 -11.00 13.94
CA ALA A 180 6.39 -10.20 12.81
C ALA A 180 7.53 -10.90 12.06
N GLU A 181 8.28 -11.80 12.69
CA GLU A 181 9.32 -12.58 12.01
C GLU A 181 8.78 -13.51 10.91
N ARG A 182 7.49 -13.84 10.93
CA ARG A 182 6.84 -14.60 9.85
C ARG A 182 6.92 -13.87 8.52
N ASP A 183 7.02 -12.55 8.54
CA ASP A 183 7.08 -11.71 7.36
C ASP A 183 8.42 -11.88 6.60
N LEU A 184 9.42 -12.54 7.21
CA LEU A 184 10.65 -12.96 6.52
C LEU A 184 10.38 -13.89 5.33
N VAL A 185 9.25 -14.60 5.31
CA VAL A 185 8.89 -15.52 4.21
C VAL A 185 8.79 -14.80 2.87
N TRP A 186 8.42 -13.50 2.88
CA TRP A 186 8.30 -12.69 1.67
C TRP A 186 9.28 -11.53 1.60
N ALA A 187 10.12 -11.35 2.62
CA ALA A 187 11.16 -10.32 2.62
C ALA A 187 12.33 -10.70 1.69
N SER A 188 13.20 -9.75 1.44
CA SER A 188 14.48 -9.99 0.77
C SER A 188 15.21 -11.18 1.39
N ARG A 189 15.63 -12.13 0.54
CA ARG A 189 16.41 -13.28 0.99
C ARG A 189 17.78 -12.89 1.50
N ARG A 190 18.34 -11.84 0.93
CA ARG A 190 19.69 -11.36 1.25
C ARG A 190 19.72 -10.36 2.39
N TYR A 191 18.70 -9.50 2.49
CA TYR A 191 18.69 -8.34 3.38
C TYR A 191 17.55 -8.39 4.40
N GLY A 192 16.73 -9.43 4.41
CA GLY A 192 15.66 -9.60 5.40
C GLY A 192 16.25 -9.64 6.80
N ASP A 193 15.77 -8.74 7.66
CA ASP A 193 16.28 -8.60 9.04
C ASP A 193 15.12 -8.72 10.04
N PRO A 194 15.11 -9.80 10.86
CA PRO A 194 14.06 -9.99 11.86
C PRO A 194 14.06 -8.87 12.91
N ALA A 195 15.21 -8.22 13.18
CA ALA A 195 15.25 -7.12 14.15
C ALA A 195 14.49 -5.89 13.62
N VAL A 196 14.60 -5.58 12.33
CA VAL A 196 13.86 -4.49 11.68
C VAL A 196 12.36 -4.77 11.71
N LEU A 197 11.94 -6.03 11.44
CA LEU A 197 10.53 -6.41 11.48
C LEU A 197 9.96 -6.31 12.89
N ARG A 198 10.69 -6.77 13.90
CA ARG A 198 10.27 -6.65 15.30
C ARG A 198 10.20 -5.20 15.78
N ASP A 199 11.16 -4.36 15.41
CA ASP A 199 11.16 -2.93 15.76
C ASP A 199 9.93 -2.22 15.14
N LEU A 200 9.68 -2.44 13.86
CA LEU A 200 8.49 -1.88 13.17
C LEU A 200 7.19 -2.37 13.82
N ALA A 201 7.11 -3.66 14.15
CA ALA A 201 5.94 -4.23 14.83
C ALA A 201 5.73 -3.62 16.22
N ALA A 202 6.80 -3.46 17.01
CA ALA A 202 6.75 -2.83 18.33
C ALA A 202 6.24 -1.39 18.25
N ARG A 203 6.83 -0.58 17.38
CA ARG A 203 6.43 0.82 17.18
C ARG A 203 4.99 0.93 16.68
N SER A 204 4.57 0.04 15.77
CA SER A 204 3.21 0.01 15.24
C SER A 204 2.20 -0.40 16.30
N TYR A 205 2.52 -1.40 17.12
CA TYR A 205 1.66 -1.84 18.23
C TYR A 205 1.47 -0.72 19.26
N ASP A 206 2.58 -0.14 19.72
CA ASP A 206 2.59 0.91 20.75
C ASP A 206 1.87 2.18 20.27
N ARG A 207 1.94 2.48 18.96
CA ARG A 207 1.28 3.64 18.38
C ARG A 207 -0.23 3.44 18.22
N ALA A 208 -0.66 2.32 17.66
CA ALA A 208 -2.07 2.07 17.38
C ALA A 208 -2.33 0.63 16.95
N TYR A 209 -2.49 -0.27 17.89
CA TYR A 209 -2.89 -1.65 17.60
C TYR A 209 -4.39 -1.70 17.23
N TYR A 210 -4.68 -2.07 15.97
CA TYR A 210 -6.06 -2.20 15.47
C TYR A 210 -6.16 -3.28 14.38
N PRO A 211 -6.26 -4.57 14.75
CA PRO A 211 -6.26 -5.66 13.79
C PRO A 211 -7.57 -5.81 13.00
N ALA A 212 -8.71 -5.31 13.52
CA ALA A 212 -10.01 -5.42 12.85
C ALA A 212 -10.01 -4.73 11.47
N GLY A 213 -9.34 -3.60 11.34
CA GLY A 213 -9.25 -2.84 10.09
C GLY A 213 -8.65 -3.60 8.92
N VAL A 214 -7.80 -4.62 9.18
CA VAL A 214 -7.24 -5.48 8.14
C VAL A 214 -8.34 -6.21 7.36
N GLY A 215 -9.37 -6.70 8.07
CA GLY A 215 -10.52 -7.37 7.44
C GLY A 215 -11.32 -6.44 6.54
N HIS A 216 -11.56 -5.21 6.97
CA HIS A 216 -12.27 -4.18 6.20
C HIS A 216 -11.51 -3.84 4.91
N GLN A 217 -10.21 -3.53 5.03
CA GLN A 217 -9.36 -3.21 3.89
C GLN A 217 -9.24 -4.40 2.91
N LEU A 218 -9.07 -5.62 3.43
CA LEU A 218 -9.04 -6.84 2.61
C LEU A 218 -10.34 -7.01 1.80
N GLY A 219 -11.48 -6.79 2.45
CA GLY A 219 -12.78 -6.82 1.80
C GLY A 219 -12.90 -5.82 0.67
N ALA A 220 -12.56 -4.56 0.92
CA ALA A 220 -12.59 -3.48 -0.07
C ALA A 220 -11.70 -3.79 -1.30
N VAL A 221 -10.48 -4.29 -1.06
CA VAL A 221 -9.52 -4.62 -2.12
C VAL A 221 -9.97 -5.85 -2.93
N THR A 222 -10.49 -6.88 -2.26
CA THR A 222 -10.99 -8.09 -2.92
C THR A 222 -12.18 -7.79 -3.83
N LEU A 223 -13.12 -6.99 -3.36
CA LEU A 223 -14.30 -6.57 -4.14
C LEU A 223 -13.95 -5.59 -5.27
N GLY A 224 -12.83 -4.86 -5.15
CA GLY A 224 -12.35 -3.96 -6.18
C GLY A 224 -11.97 -4.65 -7.51
N GLY A 225 -11.68 -5.95 -7.46
CA GLY A 225 -11.46 -6.79 -8.63
C GLY A 225 -10.29 -6.35 -9.52
N SER A 226 -10.39 -6.69 -10.80
CA SER A 226 -9.37 -6.39 -11.81
C SER A 226 -9.46 -4.96 -12.33
N ARG A 227 -8.30 -4.29 -12.42
CA ARG A 227 -8.12 -2.97 -13.05
C ARG A 227 -7.52 -3.06 -14.45
N ALA A 228 -7.37 -4.28 -15.01
CA ALA A 228 -6.61 -4.53 -16.22
C ALA A 228 -7.09 -3.70 -17.44
N ASP A 229 -8.41 -3.59 -17.63
CA ASP A 229 -8.95 -2.85 -18.78
C ASP A 229 -8.69 -1.34 -18.65
N ALA A 230 -8.92 -0.77 -17.46
CA ALA A 230 -8.65 0.64 -17.22
C ALA A 230 -7.14 0.98 -17.28
N LEU A 231 -6.26 0.05 -16.88
CA LEU A 231 -4.81 0.24 -16.98
C LEU A 231 -4.33 0.29 -18.44
N ARG A 232 -5.00 -0.38 -19.39
CA ARG A 232 -4.68 -0.27 -20.84
C ARG A 232 -4.93 1.13 -21.40
N GLU A 233 -5.85 1.86 -20.81
CA GLU A 233 -6.23 3.21 -21.24
C GLU A 233 -5.51 4.31 -20.44
N LEU A 234 -4.71 3.92 -19.42
CA LEU A 234 -4.04 4.87 -18.54
C LEU A 234 -2.97 5.67 -19.29
N LYS A 235 -3.03 7.00 -19.16
CA LYS A 235 -2.08 7.93 -19.78
C LYS A 235 -1.11 8.57 -18.78
N VAL A 236 -1.32 8.35 -17.49
CA VAL A 236 -0.43 8.85 -16.44
C VAL A 236 0.92 8.14 -16.57
N PRO A 237 2.04 8.88 -16.65
CA PRO A 237 3.38 8.28 -16.68
C PRO A 237 3.55 7.31 -15.52
N THR A 238 3.93 6.06 -15.81
CA THR A 238 3.93 4.98 -14.83
C THR A 238 5.29 4.32 -14.70
N LEU A 239 5.73 4.14 -13.46
CA LEU A 239 6.87 3.32 -13.07
C LEU A 239 6.35 2.13 -12.26
N VAL A 240 6.77 0.94 -12.63
CA VAL A 240 6.52 -0.28 -11.85
C VAL A 240 7.84 -0.74 -11.24
N ILE A 241 7.87 -0.96 -9.93
CA ILE A 241 9.03 -1.50 -9.21
C ILE A 241 8.61 -2.82 -8.56
N HIS A 242 9.40 -3.89 -8.77
CA HIS A 242 9.09 -5.18 -8.14
C HIS A 242 10.35 -5.94 -7.78
N GLY A 243 10.32 -6.56 -6.58
CA GLY A 243 11.40 -7.40 -6.11
C GLY A 243 11.31 -8.82 -6.70
N LEU A 244 12.45 -9.40 -7.09
CA LEU A 244 12.47 -10.76 -7.63
C LEU A 244 12.34 -11.85 -6.56
N ASP A 245 12.56 -11.51 -5.30
CA ASP A 245 12.37 -12.41 -4.14
C ASP A 245 10.96 -12.38 -3.57
N ASP A 246 10.06 -11.52 -4.09
CA ASP A 246 8.70 -11.35 -3.57
C ASP A 246 7.87 -12.62 -3.73
N THR A 247 7.53 -13.25 -2.61
CA THR A 247 6.70 -14.46 -2.54
C THR A 247 5.27 -14.18 -2.12
N LEU A 248 4.94 -12.94 -1.73
CA LEU A 248 3.58 -12.52 -1.33
C LEU A 248 2.77 -12.03 -2.53
N ILE A 249 3.36 -11.14 -3.33
CA ILE A 249 2.85 -10.80 -4.65
C ILE A 249 3.98 -11.10 -5.63
N ASP A 250 3.93 -12.28 -6.28
CA ASP A 250 5.03 -12.66 -7.15
C ASP A 250 5.26 -11.64 -8.28
N PRO A 251 6.48 -11.55 -8.84
CA PRO A 251 6.84 -10.52 -9.83
C PRO A 251 5.96 -10.49 -11.09
N SER A 252 5.14 -11.51 -11.33
CA SER A 252 4.18 -11.49 -12.45
C SER A 252 3.15 -10.37 -12.30
N GLY A 253 2.79 -9.99 -11.06
CA GLY A 253 1.87 -8.89 -10.79
C GLY A 253 2.40 -7.54 -11.29
N GLY A 254 3.65 -7.22 -10.98
CA GLY A 254 4.30 -6.00 -11.47
C GLY A 254 4.57 -6.05 -12.96
N LYS A 255 5.08 -7.18 -13.49
CA LYS A 255 5.27 -7.36 -14.92
C LYS A 255 3.97 -7.14 -15.68
N ARG A 256 2.86 -7.72 -15.20
CA ARG A 256 1.55 -7.54 -15.80
C ARG A 256 1.08 -6.08 -15.79
N THR A 257 1.31 -5.37 -14.70
CA THR A 257 1.00 -3.93 -14.64
C THR A 257 1.78 -3.16 -15.71
N ALA A 258 3.09 -3.42 -15.86
CA ALA A 258 3.92 -2.76 -16.86
C ALA A 258 3.55 -3.13 -18.30
N GLU A 259 3.09 -4.36 -18.55
CA GLU A 259 2.60 -4.80 -19.87
C GLU A 259 1.32 -4.07 -20.28
N LEU A 260 0.43 -3.81 -19.32
CA LEU A 260 -0.88 -3.21 -19.61
C LEU A 260 -0.79 -1.70 -19.81
N VAL A 261 -0.01 -1.01 -18.99
CA VAL A 261 0.05 0.47 -19.03
C VAL A 261 0.92 0.94 -20.19
N PRO A 262 0.38 1.70 -21.16
CA PRO A 262 1.15 2.19 -22.28
C PRO A 262 2.35 3.04 -21.85
N GLY A 263 3.55 2.67 -22.29
CA GLY A 263 4.77 3.41 -21.98
C GLY A 263 5.29 3.26 -20.54
N ALA A 264 4.74 2.35 -19.76
CA ALA A 264 5.23 2.10 -18.41
C ALA A 264 6.69 1.64 -18.39
N LYS A 265 7.45 2.15 -17.41
CA LYS A 265 8.80 1.67 -17.10
C LYS A 265 8.70 0.55 -16.08
N LEU A 266 9.53 -0.48 -16.21
CA LEU A 266 9.62 -1.60 -15.27
C LEU A 266 11.02 -1.71 -14.70
N LEU A 267 11.12 -1.66 -13.38
CA LEU A 267 12.33 -1.91 -12.61
C LEU A 267 12.16 -3.18 -11.79
N LEU A 268 12.88 -4.24 -12.15
CA LEU A 268 12.96 -5.46 -11.38
C LEU A 268 14.24 -5.44 -10.54
N LEU A 269 14.11 -5.59 -9.24
CA LEU A 269 15.25 -5.53 -8.32
C LEU A 269 15.60 -6.93 -7.81
N PRO A 270 16.80 -7.45 -8.14
CA PRO A 270 17.34 -8.60 -7.45
C PRO A 270 17.48 -8.31 -5.95
N ASP A 271 17.44 -9.36 -5.14
CA ASP A 271 17.59 -9.26 -3.68
C ASP A 271 16.54 -8.37 -2.97
N MET A 272 15.43 -8.03 -3.62
CA MET A 272 14.28 -7.37 -3.03
C MET A 272 13.10 -8.34 -2.95
N GLY A 273 12.47 -8.43 -1.80
CA GLY A 273 11.22 -9.17 -1.58
C GLY A 273 10.01 -8.25 -1.56
N HIS A 274 9.03 -8.58 -0.71
CA HIS A 274 7.88 -7.70 -0.42
C HIS A 274 8.23 -6.67 0.67
N ASP A 275 9.45 -6.20 0.65
CA ASP A 275 10.05 -5.25 1.59
C ASP A 275 10.88 -4.19 0.86
N ARG A 276 11.40 -3.23 1.59
CA ARG A 276 12.27 -2.16 1.09
C ARG A 276 13.56 -2.11 1.89
N PRO A 277 14.44 -3.11 1.72
CA PRO A 277 15.65 -3.20 2.53
C PRO A 277 16.57 -2.01 2.26
N ARG A 278 17.15 -1.48 3.33
CA ARG A 278 17.97 -0.25 3.29
C ARG A 278 19.10 -0.26 2.25
N PRO A 279 19.81 -1.39 2.00
CA PRO A 279 20.83 -1.43 0.95
C PRO A 279 20.32 -1.18 -0.47
N LEU A 280 19.02 -1.32 -0.73
CA LEU A 280 18.40 -1.06 -2.04
C LEU A 280 17.81 0.36 -2.16
N TRP A 281 17.79 1.16 -1.10
CA TRP A 281 17.24 2.53 -1.13
C TRP A 281 17.88 3.42 -2.20
N PRO A 282 19.20 3.40 -2.45
CA PRO A 282 19.76 4.22 -3.53
C PRO A 282 19.13 3.94 -4.88
N GLN A 283 18.80 2.67 -5.18
CA GLN A 283 18.14 2.29 -6.43
C GLN A 283 16.66 2.68 -6.43
N LEU A 284 15.95 2.45 -5.31
CA LEU A 284 14.53 2.81 -5.15
C LEU A 284 14.33 4.32 -5.25
N ILE A 285 15.08 5.08 -4.44
CA ILE A 285 14.99 6.54 -4.38
C ILE A 285 15.39 7.14 -5.72
N GLY A 286 16.51 6.68 -6.31
CA GLY A 286 16.95 7.17 -7.62
C GLY A 286 15.93 6.91 -8.73
N ALA A 287 15.24 5.77 -8.72
CA ALA A 287 14.20 5.47 -9.69
C ALA A 287 12.95 6.35 -9.48
N ILE A 288 12.53 6.57 -8.23
CA ILE A 288 11.40 7.47 -7.89
C ILE A 288 11.76 8.91 -8.27
N GLU A 289 12.95 9.40 -7.90
CA GLU A 289 13.43 10.74 -8.24
C GLU A 289 13.41 10.98 -9.74
N ALA A 290 13.99 10.08 -10.52
CA ALA A 290 14.03 10.18 -11.98
C ALA A 290 12.65 10.07 -12.65
N HIS A 291 11.67 9.47 -11.97
CA HIS A 291 10.31 9.36 -12.47
C HIS A 291 9.42 10.55 -12.07
N THR A 292 9.79 11.25 -11.01
CA THR A 292 9.08 12.42 -10.49
C THR A 292 9.76 13.76 -10.86
N ALA A 293 10.78 13.72 -11.73
CA ALA A 293 11.51 14.88 -12.22
C ALA A 293 10.67 15.73 -13.20
#